data_fbdbec870322d5322ff1d63ae29d4d50
#
_entry.id   fbdbec870322d5322ff1d63ae29d4d50
#
_cell.length_a   1.000
_cell.length_b   1.000
_cell.length_c   1.000
_cell.angle_alpha   90.00
_cell.angle_beta   90.00
_cell.angle_gamma   90.00
#
_symmetry.space_group_name_H-M   'P 1'
#
loop_
_entity.id
_entity.type
_entity.pdbx_description
1 polymer ?
#
loop_
_entity_poly.entity_id
_entity_poly.type
_entity_poly.pdbx_seq_one_letter_code
_entity_poly.pdbx_strand_id
1 'polypeptide(L)'
;MSKGRNLKELCDKAAIKDIEASISVVSSAGKVGVIGYCWGGSLSWRIGCESSNLSASVCYYGGDIPKLKDLKPKCKVLTHFGELDKGIPINDVKIFEQTRPEVLTYTYPADHGFNCDHRSQYNKTCANIALERTLKFLERNLT
;
A
#
# COMPACT_ATOMS: atom_id res chain seq x y z
N MET A 1 15.09 -21.93 -6.64
CA MET A 1 14.51 -20.83 -5.86
C MET A 1 15.15 -19.45 -6.07
N SER A 2 16.40 -19.32 -6.52
CA SER A 2 17.08 -18.03 -6.74
C SER A 2 16.57 -17.23 -7.95
N LYS A 3 16.25 -17.88 -9.06
CA LYS A 3 15.79 -17.22 -10.30
C LYS A 3 14.48 -16.41 -10.14
N GLY A 4 13.50 -16.95 -9.41
CA GLY A 4 12.23 -16.25 -9.21
C GLY A 4 12.34 -15.01 -8.30
N ARG A 5 13.23 -15.04 -7.30
CA ARG A 5 13.51 -13.88 -6.44
C ARG A 5 14.19 -12.75 -7.20
N ASN A 6 15.17 -13.09 -8.04
CA ASN A 6 15.87 -12.10 -8.87
C ASN A 6 14.92 -11.43 -9.87
N LEU A 7 14.01 -12.21 -10.48
CA LEU A 7 13.01 -11.66 -11.40
C LEU A 7 12.05 -10.71 -10.69
N LYS A 8 11.54 -11.09 -9.51
CA LYS A 8 10.66 -10.20 -8.71
C LYS A 8 11.37 -8.88 -8.37
N GLU A 9 12.62 -8.94 -7.92
CA GLU A 9 13.39 -7.75 -7.57
C GLU A 9 13.63 -6.83 -8.78
N LEU A 10 13.90 -7.41 -9.95
CA LEU A 10 14.02 -6.65 -11.20
C LEU A 10 12.71 -6.00 -11.61
N CYS A 11 11.59 -6.73 -11.50
CA CYS A 11 10.25 -6.19 -11.76
C CYS A 11 9.90 -5.06 -10.77
N ASP A 12 10.18 -5.22 -9.48
CA ASP A 12 9.95 -4.19 -8.48
C ASP A 12 10.74 -2.91 -8.79
N LYS A 13 12.02 -3.03 -9.15
CA LYS A 13 12.87 -1.88 -9.52
C LYS A 13 12.38 -1.16 -10.77
N ALA A 14 11.95 -1.91 -11.79
CA ALA A 14 11.39 -1.34 -13.00
C ALA A 14 10.07 -0.61 -12.71
N ALA A 15 9.16 -1.25 -11.97
CA ALA A 15 7.88 -0.66 -11.57
C ALA A 15 8.05 0.63 -10.76
N ILE A 16 8.99 0.68 -9.82
CA ILE A 16 9.27 1.89 -9.04
C ILE A 16 9.73 3.05 -9.93
N LYS A 17 10.58 2.78 -10.95
CA LYS A 17 11.01 3.80 -11.92
C LYS A 17 9.84 4.32 -12.76
N ASP A 18 8.94 3.43 -13.21
CA ASP A 18 7.76 3.80 -14.00
C ASP A 18 6.77 4.62 -13.15
N ILE A 19 6.59 4.25 -11.89
CA ILE A 19 5.76 5.01 -10.94
C ILE A 19 6.36 6.39 -10.71
N GLU A 20 7.67 6.52 -10.47
CA GLU A 20 8.32 7.81 -10.27
C GLU A 20 8.21 8.71 -11.51
N ALA A 21 8.38 8.14 -12.71
CA ALA A 21 8.16 8.86 -13.95
C ALA A 21 6.70 9.36 -14.08
N SER A 22 5.74 8.52 -13.71
CA SER A 22 4.32 8.89 -13.71
C SER A 22 4.00 10.00 -12.71
N ILE A 23 4.58 9.94 -11.50
CA ILE A 23 4.46 11.00 -10.47
C ILE A 23 4.98 12.31 -11.04
N SER A 24 6.14 12.31 -11.71
CA SER A 24 6.73 13.51 -12.30
C SER A 24 5.81 14.14 -13.35
N VAL A 25 5.16 13.32 -14.18
CA VAL A 25 4.24 13.82 -15.22
C VAL A 25 3.01 14.50 -14.61
N VAL A 26 2.40 13.89 -13.58
CA VAL A 26 1.15 14.40 -13.00
C VAL A 26 1.36 15.49 -11.94
N SER A 27 2.60 15.69 -11.48
CA SER A 27 2.92 16.69 -10.42
C SER A 27 2.62 18.12 -10.82
N SER A 28 2.56 18.41 -12.11
CA SER A 28 2.15 19.74 -12.62
C SER A 28 0.69 20.09 -12.31
N ALA A 29 -0.16 19.08 -12.05
CA ALA A 29 -1.57 19.28 -11.72
C ALA A 29 -1.82 19.58 -10.23
N GLY A 30 -0.81 19.40 -9.37
CA GLY A 30 -0.92 19.61 -7.93
C GLY A 30 -0.28 18.50 -7.10
N LYS A 31 -0.75 18.33 -5.86
CA LYS A 31 -0.28 17.25 -4.97
C LYS A 31 -0.61 15.89 -5.54
N VAL A 32 0.32 14.96 -5.43
CA VAL A 32 0.20 13.60 -5.99
C VAL A 32 0.03 12.57 -4.88
N GLY A 33 -0.92 11.68 -5.07
CA GLY A 33 -1.11 10.48 -4.26
C GLY A 33 -1.00 9.22 -5.09
N VAL A 34 -0.65 8.10 -4.45
CA VAL A 34 -0.62 6.77 -5.06
C VAL A 34 -1.54 5.83 -4.30
N ILE A 35 -2.24 4.96 -5.02
CA ILE A 35 -3.03 3.87 -4.45
C ILE A 35 -2.57 2.57 -5.10
N GLY A 36 -2.34 1.54 -4.32
CA GLY A 36 -1.97 0.23 -4.84
C GLY A 36 -2.64 -0.92 -4.10
N TYR A 37 -2.85 -2.01 -4.83
CA TYR A 37 -3.53 -3.22 -4.34
C TYR A 37 -2.61 -4.43 -4.50
N CYS A 38 -2.57 -5.32 -3.51
CA CYS A 38 -1.76 -6.52 -3.54
C CYS A 38 -0.26 -6.20 -3.75
N TRP A 39 0.33 -6.67 -4.84
CA TRP A 39 1.68 -6.25 -5.23
C TRP A 39 1.81 -4.74 -5.37
N GLY A 40 0.81 -4.09 -5.98
CA GLY A 40 0.72 -2.64 -6.06
C GLY A 40 0.67 -1.96 -4.68
N GLY A 41 0.07 -2.60 -3.66
CA GLY A 41 0.11 -2.12 -2.27
C GLY A 41 1.53 -2.13 -1.68
N SER A 42 2.32 -3.16 -1.99
CA SER A 42 3.75 -3.20 -1.63
C SER A 42 4.57 -2.14 -2.36
N LEU A 43 4.28 -1.91 -3.65
CA LEU A 43 4.93 -0.85 -4.43
C LEU A 43 4.56 0.55 -3.91
N SER A 44 3.28 0.77 -3.53
CA SER A 44 2.84 2.04 -2.95
C SER A 44 3.55 2.35 -1.63
N TRP A 45 3.79 1.34 -0.78
CA TRP A 45 4.61 1.48 0.42
C TRP A 45 6.04 1.92 0.07
N ARG A 46 6.70 1.19 -0.85
CA ARG A 46 8.08 1.48 -1.25
C ARG A 46 8.21 2.86 -1.84
N ILE A 47 7.37 3.22 -2.81
CA ILE A 47 7.45 4.56 -3.42
C ILE A 47 7.13 5.67 -2.42
N GLY A 48 6.25 5.43 -1.46
CA GLY A 48 5.98 6.35 -0.35
C GLY A 48 7.16 6.56 0.59
N CYS A 49 8.10 5.59 0.64
CA CYS A 49 9.35 5.70 1.38
C CYS A 49 10.50 6.29 0.54
N GLU A 50 10.47 6.12 -0.78
CA GLU A 50 11.57 6.50 -1.67
C GLU A 50 11.35 7.88 -2.31
N SER A 51 10.15 8.19 -2.79
CA SER A 51 9.85 9.44 -3.50
C SER A 51 9.68 10.63 -2.56
N SER A 52 10.24 11.75 -2.95
CA SER A 52 10.03 13.06 -2.29
C SER A 52 8.88 13.85 -2.92
N ASN A 53 8.28 13.35 -4.00
CA ASN A 53 7.27 14.04 -4.79
C ASN A 53 5.85 13.54 -4.51
N LEU A 54 5.68 12.67 -3.50
CA LEU A 54 4.37 12.19 -3.05
C LEU A 54 3.88 12.91 -1.81
N SER A 55 2.60 13.24 -1.79
CA SER A 55 1.89 13.77 -0.63
C SER A 55 1.18 12.68 0.16
N ALA A 56 0.71 11.63 -0.51
CA ALA A 56 -0.04 10.54 0.10
C ALA A 56 0.21 9.20 -0.58
N SER A 57 0.20 8.12 0.20
CA SER A 57 0.26 6.74 -0.29
C SER A 57 -0.79 5.89 0.41
N VAL A 58 -1.57 5.13 -0.37
CA VAL A 58 -2.58 4.18 0.13
C VAL A 58 -2.21 2.78 -0.33
N CYS A 59 -2.12 1.86 0.62
CA CYS A 59 -1.62 0.52 0.40
C CYS A 59 -2.67 -0.51 0.85
N TYR A 60 -3.28 -1.22 -0.10
CA TYR A 60 -4.19 -2.32 0.19
C TYR A 60 -3.45 -3.66 0.18
N TYR A 61 -3.51 -4.38 1.28
CA TYR A 61 -2.98 -5.75 1.47
C TYR A 61 -1.64 -6.01 0.76
N GLY A 62 -0.68 -5.12 0.93
CA GLY A 62 0.66 -5.27 0.38
C GLY A 62 1.50 -6.26 1.19
N GLY A 63 1.81 -7.42 0.59
CA GLY A 63 2.47 -8.54 1.29
C GLY A 63 3.90 -8.28 1.74
N ASP A 64 4.59 -7.33 1.15
CA ASP A 64 5.95 -6.97 1.53
C ASP A 64 6.02 -5.85 2.59
N ILE A 65 4.89 -5.18 2.90
CA ILE A 65 4.88 -4.04 3.83
C ILE A 65 5.43 -4.42 5.21
N PRO A 66 4.96 -5.47 5.89
CA PRO A 66 5.51 -5.84 7.20
C PRO A 66 7.00 -6.23 7.15
N LYS A 67 7.45 -6.80 6.04
CA LYS A 67 8.87 -7.17 5.83
C LYS A 67 9.77 -5.94 5.63
N LEU A 68 9.19 -4.86 5.13
CA LEU A 68 9.86 -3.59 4.85
C LEU A 68 9.54 -2.51 5.91
N LYS A 69 9.19 -2.93 7.12
CA LYS A 69 8.82 -2.05 8.23
C LYS A 69 9.91 -1.07 8.65
N ASP A 70 11.18 -1.38 8.35
CA ASP A 70 12.31 -0.52 8.70
C ASP A 70 12.47 0.70 7.78
N LEU A 71 11.81 0.69 6.61
CA LEU A 71 11.74 1.85 5.73
C LEU A 71 10.88 2.95 6.38
N LYS A 72 11.30 4.20 6.25
CA LYS A 72 10.58 5.37 6.76
C LYS A 72 9.83 6.07 5.64
N PRO A 73 8.51 6.27 5.75
CA PRO A 73 7.76 6.99 4.75
C PRO A 73 8.14 8.46 4.71
N LYS A 74 8.21 9.02 3.50
CA LYS A 74 8.46 10.45 3.25
C LYS A 74 7.16 11.24 3.04
N CYS A 75 6.03 10.55 2.91
CA CYS A 75 4.70 11.12 2.78
C CYS A 75 3.75 10.53 3.82
N LYS A 76 2.51 11.02 3.86
CA LYS A 76 1.45 10.40 4.67
C LYS A 76 1.05 9.06 4.07
N VAL A 77 0.92 8.04 4.92
CA VAL A 77 0.60 6.67 4.47
C VAL A 77 -0.61 6.11 5.21
N LEU A 78 -1.48 5.46 4.44
CA LEU A 78 -2.62 4.68 4.90
C LEU A 78 -2.46 3.23 4.43
N THR A 79 -2.64 2.28 5.33
CA THR A 79 -2.60 0.84 4.99
C THR A 79 -3.89 0.13 5.40
N HIS A 80 -4.32 -0.82 4.56
CA HIS A 80 -5.48 -1.68 4.79
C HIS A 80 -5.07 -3.15 4.72
N PHE A 81 -5.34 -3.94 5.76
CA PHE A 81 -5.00 -5.36 5.83
C PHE A 81 -6.22 -6.20 6.20
N GLY A 82 -6.28 -7.43 5.68
CA GLY A 82 -7.23 -8.45 6.10
C GLY A 82 -6.70 -9.28 7.27
N GLU A 83 -7.50 -9.48 8.31
CA GLU A 83 -7.12 -10.29 9.48
C GLU A 83 -7.07 -11.79 9.17
N LEU A 84 -7.77 -12.22 8.10
CA LEU A 84 -7.83 -13.60 7.63
C LEU A 84 -6.81 -13.90 6.52
N ASP A 85 -6.02 -12.89 6.11
CA ASP A 85 -5.01 -13.04 5.07
C ASP A 85 -3.85 -13.91 5.55
N LYS A 86 -3.80 -15.15 5.06
CA LYS A 86 -2.74 -16.10 5.40
C LYS A 86 -1.37 -15.73 4.81
N GLY A 87 -1.35 -14.90 3.78
CA GLY A 87 -0.13 -14.40 3.15
C GLY A 87 0.51 -13.22 3.90
N ILE A 88 -0.29 -12.55 4.77
CA ILE A 88 0.13 -11.42 5.59
C ILE A 88 -0.34 -11.66 7.03
N PRO A 89 0.40 -12.43 7.83
CA PRO A 89 -0.02 -12.78 9.19
C PRO A 89 -0.33 -11.54 10.03
N ILE A 90 -1.46 -11.56 10.74
CA ILE A 90 -1.90 -10.41 11.55
C ILE A 90 -0.87 -9.99 12.61
N ASN A 91 -0.06 -10.93 13.12
CA ASN A 91 1.01 -10.61 14.05
C ASN A 91 2.10 -9.75 13.41
N ASP A 92 2.42 -9.99 12.13
CA ASP A 92 3.39 -9.18 11.39
C ASP A 92 2.86 -7.77 11.14
N VAL A 93 1.55 -7.64 10.91
CA VAL A 93 0.87 -6.33 10.79
C VAL A 93 0.93 -5.57 12.11
N LYS A 94 0.69 -6.23 13.26
CA LYS A 94 0.81 -5.59 14.59
C LYS A 94 2.23 -5.12 14.88
N ILE A 95 3.25 -5.89 14.50
CA ILE A 95 4.64 -5.48 14.62
C ILE A 95 4.94 -4.28 13.73
N PHE A 96 4.41 -4.26 12.50
CA PHE A 96 4.51 -3.12 11.60
C PHE A 96 3.87 -1.86 12.22
N GLU A 97 2.66 -1.94 12.75
CA GLU A 97 1.98 -0.84 13.44
C GLU A 97 2.81 -0.26 14.60
N GLN A 98 3.39 -1.14 15.41
CA GLN A 98 4.24 -0.72 16.54
C GLN A 98 5.54 -0.06 16.05
N THR A 99 6.09 -0.53 14.94
CA THR A 99 7.33 0.01 14.35
C THR A 99 7.10 1.33 13.61
N ARG A 100 5.90 1.51 13.05
CA ARG A 100 5.50 2.66 12.22
C ARG A 100 4.22 3.32 12.76
N PRO A 101 4.24 3.88 13.97
CA PRO A 101 3.04 4.49 14.56
C PRO A 101 2.58 5.75 13.81
N GLU A 102 3.41 6.32 12.94
CA GLU A 102 3.06 7.43 12.05
C GLU A 102 2.21 7.02 10.84
N VAL A 103 2.13 5.71 10.54
CA VAL A 103 1.31 5.15 9.47
C VAL A 103 -0.10 4.87 9.98
N LEU A 104 -1.11 5.34 9.27
CA LEU A 104 -2.49 5.02 9.60
C LEU A 104 -2.81 3.62 9.09
N THR A 105 -2.96 2.66 10.01
CA THR A 105 -3.22 1.26 9.68
C THR A 105 -4.63 0.84 10.11
N TYR A 106 -5.34 0.15 9.21
CA TYR A 106 -6.63 -0.48 9.50
C TYR A 106 -6.61 -1.96 9.15
N THR A 107 -7.21 -2.75 10.03
CA THR A 107 -7.46 -4.18 9.80
C THR A 107 -8.96 -4.45 9.64
N TYR A 108 -9.30 -5.52 8.93
CA TYR A 108 -10.67 -5.90 8.58
C TYR A 108 -10.86 -7.40 8.77
N PRO A 109 -12.04 -7.88 9.19
CA PRO A 109 -12.37 -9.31 9.24
C PRO A 109 -12.58 -9.86 7.80
N ALA A 110 -11.52 -9.86 7.00
CA ALA A 110 -11.52 -10.18 5.59
C ALA A 110 -10.20 -10.83 5.17
N ASP A 111 -10.21 -11.50 4.02
CA ASP A 111 -9.05 -12.18 3.45
C ASP A 111 -8.31 -11.29 2.45
N HIS A 112 -7.20 -11.81 1.89
CA HIS A 112 -6.42 -11.14 0.86
C HIS A 112 -7.28 -10.79 -0.36
N GLY A 113 -7.17 -9.57 -0.85
CA GLY A 113 -7.93 -9.14 -2.02
C GLY A 113 -9.40 -8.83 -1.75
N PHE A 114 -9.79 -8.58 -0.49
CA PHE A 114 -11.18 -8.30 -0.10
C PHE A 114 -11.84 -7.13 -0.84
N ASN A 115 -11.04 -6.27 -1.47
CA ASN A 115 -11.53 -5.12 -2.24
C ASN A 115 -11.75 -5.45 -3.74
N CYS A 116 -11.45 -6.67 -4.19
CA CYS A 116 -11.59 -7.07 -5.60
C CYS A 116 -12.88 -7.85 -5.80
N ASP A 117 -13.87 -7.22 -6.46
CA ASP A 117 -15.20 -7.79 -6.70
C ASP A 117 -15.24 -8.99 -7.66
N HIS A 118 -14.14 -9.24 -8.37
CA HIS A 118 -13.95 -10.43 -9.20
C HIS A 118 -13.37 -11.63 -8.46
N ARG A 119 -13.04 -11.50 -7.16
CA ARG A 119 -12.49 -12.59 -6.35
C ARG A 119 -13.51 -13.16 -5.39
N SER A 120 -13.40 -14.46 -5.08
CA SER A 120 -14.22 -15.12 -4.06
C SER A 120 -14.03 -14.55 -2.65
N GLN A 121 -12.88 -13.93 -2.38
CA GLN A 121 -12.56 -13.26 -1.12
C GLN A 121 -13.16 -11.86 -0.98
N TYR A 122 -13.88 -11.37 -2.01
CA TYR A 122 -14.51 -10.05 -1.94
C TYR A 122 -15.42 -9.91 -0.73
N ASN A 123 -15.20 -8.85 0.02
CA ASN A 123 -16.04 -8.48 1.15
C ASN A 123 -16.55 -7.06 0.96
N LYS A 124 -17.78 -6.94 0.48
CA LYS A 124 -18.41 -5.64 0.13
C LYS A 124 -18.40 -4.66 1.30
N THR A 125 -18.70 -5.12 2.51
CA THR A 125 -18.74 -4.26 3.69
C THR A 125 -17.35 -3.71 4.02
N CYS A 126 -16.34 -4.59 4.07
CA CYS A 126 -14.97 -4.18 4.33
C CYS A 126 -14.43 -3.27 3.22
N ALA A 127 -14.73 -3.58 1.95
CA ALA A 127 -14.33 -2.77 0.80
C ALA A 127 -14.91 -1.36 0.86
N ASN A 128 -16.20 -1.21 1.20
CA ASN A 128 -16.84 0.09 1.33
C ASN A 128 -16.26 0.92 2.48
N ILE A 129 -16.02 0.31 3.64
CA ILE A 129 -15.39 0.99 4.77
C ILE A 129 -13.96 1.44 4.41
N ALA A 130 -13.20 0.57 3.76
CA ALA A 130 -11.85 0.89 3.32
C ALA A 130 -11.83 2.03 2.29
N LEU A 131 -12.78 2.03 1.34
CA LEU A 131 -12.94 3.11 0.36
C LEU A 131 -13.26 4.45 1.05
N GLU A 132 -14.20 4.48 1.96
CA GLU A 132 -14.56 5.70 2.71
C GLU A 132 -13.34 6.27 3.46
N ARG A 133 -12.58 5.42 4.13
CA ARG A 133 -11.34 5.80 4.83
C ARG A 133 -10.29 6.32 3.87
N THR A 134 -10.13 5.67 2.72
CA THR A 134 -9.21 6.08 1.66
C THR A 134 -9.57 7.47 1.12
N LEU A 135 -10.83 7.70 0.78
CA LEU A 135 -11.28 9.00 0.24
C LEU A 135 -11.07 10.12 1.24
N LYS A 136 -11.46 9.94 2.51
CA LYS A 136 -11.20 10.92 3.57
C LYS A 136 -9.71 11.19 3.78
N PHE A 137 -8.88 10.16 3.70
CA PHE A 137 -7.44 10.31 3.82
C PHE A 137 -6.83 11.10 2.65
N LEU A 138 -7.23 10.79 1.43
CA LEU A 138 -6.75 11.49 0.23
C LEU A 138 -7.23 12.95 0.19
N GLU A 139 -8.48 13.20 0.52
CA GLU A 139 -9.02 14.56 0.63
C GLU A 139 -8.17 15.44 1.56
N ARG A 140 -7.82 14.93 2.74
CA ARG A 140 -7.01 15.68 3.72
C ARG A 140 -5.57 15.93 3.30
N ASN A 141 -5.01 15.10 2.42
CA ASN A 141 -3.59 15.14 2.09
C ASN A 141 -3.29 15.64 0.67
N LEU A 142 -4.30 15.70 -0.20
CA LEU A 142 -4.14 16.16 -1.59
C LEU A 142 -4.77 17.53 -1.87
N THR A 143 -5.58 18.04 -0.96
CA THR A 143 -6.14 19.42 -1.06
C THR A 143 -5.26 20.49 -0.42
#